data_4c6c3a0206f7fe71d459f1e2754355a5
#
_entry.id   4c6c3a0206f7fe71d459f1e2754355a5
#
_cell.length_a   1.000
_cell.length_b   1.000
_cell.length_c   1.000
_cell.angle_alpha   90.00
_cell.angle_beta   90.00
_cell.angle_gamma   90.00
#
_symmetry.space_group_name_H-M   'P 1'
#
loop_
_entity.id
_entity.type
_entity.pdbx_description
1 polymer ?
#
loop_
_entity_poly.entity_id
_entity_poly.type
_entity_poly.pdbx_seq_one_letter_code
_entity_poly.pdbx_strand_id
1 'polypeptide(L)'
;MKGEVALRRHEIIMFYKSTRNSALAVDSATAISQGISADGGLFVPSEIPSITMDEIRQLSTMRYADRAAYIFAKYLTDFTEAEIHHCTDSAYNTKAFETDAIAEISHLFDGTYMLELWHGPTCAFKDMALQVLPYFLTTAVKKKALNKKIVILVATSGDTGKAALDGFKDVPGTEILVFYPEEGVSPMQKRQMRTPEGGNVGVCLSLIHISEP
;
A
#
# COMPACT_ATOMS: atom_id res chain seq x y z
N MET A 1 2.34 -32.80 1.19
CA MET A 1 1.68 -32.25 0.00
C MET A 1 1.19 -30.87 0.39
N LYS A 2 1.88 -29.81 -0.03
CA LYS A 2 1.43 -28.44 0.16
C LYS A 2 0.32 -28.22 -0.85
N GLY A 3 -0.93 -28.05 -0.38
CA GLY A 3 -2.06 -27.72 -1.23
C GLY A 3 -1.87 -26.32 -1.77
N GLU A 4 -1.47 -26.22 -3.03
CA GLU A 4 -1.52 -25.01 -3.81
C GLU A 4 -2.99 -24.63 -3.96
N VAL A 5 -3.43 -23.63 -3.21
CA VAL A 5 -4.76 -23.06 -3.38
C VAL A 5 -4.69 -22.21 -4.63
N ALA A 6 -5.13 -22.75 -5.75
CA ALA A 6 -5.25 -21.99 -6.99
C ALA A 6 -6.20 -20.79 -6.74
N LEU A 7 -5.67 -19.58 -6.94
CA LEU A 7 -6.48 -18.38 -6.93
C LEU A 7 -7.56 -18.54 -8.03
N ARG A 8 -8.81 -18.78 -7.62
CA ARG A 8 -9.90 -18.85 -8.60
C ARG A 8 -10.02 -17.48 -9.25
N ARG A 9 -9.67 -17.38 -10.55
CA ARG A 9 -9.98 -16.20 -11.36
C ARG A 9 -11.49 -16.01 -11.33
N HIS A 10 -11.95 -14.92 -10.76
CA HIS A 10 -13.30 -14.45 -11.04
C HIS A 10 -13.33 -14.01 -12.51
N GLU A 11 -14.31 -14.46 -13.26
CA GLU A 11 -14.55 -14.02 -14.65
C GLU A 11 -14.96 -12.55 -14.73
N ILE A 12 -15.15 -11.88 -13.59
CA ILE A 12 -15.59 -10.49 -13.51
C ILE A 12 -14.35 -9.60 -13.59
N ILE A 13 -14.29 -8.79 -14.66
CA ILE A 13 -13.27 -7.75 -14.78
C ILE A 13 -13.65 -6.60 -13.85
N MET A 14 -12.80 -6.33 -12.84
CA MET A 14 -12.98 -5.21 -11.94
C MET A 14 -12.61 -3.90 -12.64
N PHE A 15 -13.51 -2.94 -12.63
CA PHE A 15 -13.24 -1.56 -13.05
C PHE A 15 -13.24 -0.62 -11.85
N TYR A 16 -12.52 0.48 -12.00
CA TYR A 16 -12.45 1.56 -11.02
C TYR A 16 -13.10 2.80 -11.60
N LYS A 17 -14.06 3.35 -10.86
CA LYS A 17 -14.84 4.52 -11.27
C LYS A 17 -14.43 5.75 -10.48
N SER A 18 -14.49 6.92 -11.11
CA SER A 18 -14.31 8.18 -10.38
C SER A 18 -15.51 8.44 -9.47
N THR A 19 -15.22 8.93 -8.26
CA THR A 19 -16.24 9.38 -7.30
C THR A 19 -17.02 10.60 -7.79
N ARG A 20 -16.49 11.34 -8.77
CA ARG A 20 -17.13 12.52 -9.38
C ARG A 20 -17.85 12.23 -10.68
N ASN A 21 -17.43 11.17 -11.39
CA ASN A 21 -18.04 10.80 -12.66
C ASN A 21 -17.99 9.27 -12.84
N SER A 22 -19.10 8.62 -12.59
CA SER A 22 -19.22 7.15 -12.70
C SER A 22 -19.06 6.60 -14.14
N ALA A 23 -19.11 7.46 -15.15
CA ALA A 23 -18.84 7.08 -16.53
C ALA A 23 -17.34 6.93 -16.82
N LEU A 24 -16.47 7.56 -16.01
CA LEU A 24 -15.02 7.35 -16.06
C LEU A 24 -14.69 6.05 -15.35
N ALA A 25 -14.48 4.99 -16.13
CA ALA A 25 -14.10 3.68 -15.63
C ALA A 25 -12.76 3.24 -16.24
N VAL A 26 -11.85 2.79 -15.40
CA VAL A 26 -10.50 2.35 -15.78
C VAL A 26 -10.18 1.00 -15.12
N ASP A 27 -9.17 0.30 -15.64
CA ASP A 27 -8.62 -0.89 -15.00
C ASP A 27 -7.78 -0.52 -13.75
N SER A 28 -7.44 -1.51 -12.91
CA SER A 28 -6.72 -1.26 -11.67
C SER A 28 -5.31 -0.71 -11.90
N ALA A 29 -4.59 -1.18 -12.92
CA ALA A 29 -3.27 -0.65 -13.23
C ALA A 29 -3.32 0.83 -13.63
N THR A 30 -4.35 1.26 -14.35
CA THR A 30 -4.57 2.68 -14.67
C THR A 30 -4.92 3.47 -13.41
N ALA A 31 -5.83 2.99 -12.58
CA ALA A 31 -6.21 3.65 -11.34
C ALA A 31 -5.00 3.84 -10.40
N ILE A 32 -4.17 2.81 -10.23
CA ILE A 32 -2.96 2.87 -9.39
C ILE A 32 -1.94 3.84 -9.99
N SER A 33 -1.69 3.79 -11.30
CA SER A 33 -0.68 4.64 -11.93
C SER A 33 -1.07 6.11 -12.03
N GLN A 34 -2.35 6.44 -12.08
CA GLN A 34 -2.87 7.81 -12.06
C GLN A 34 -3.03 8.39 -10.65
N GLY A 35 -3.41 7.53 -9.67
CA GLY A 35 -3.70 7.93 -8.30
C GLY A 35 -5.03 8.69 -8.17
N ILE A 36 -5.21 9.80 -8.89
CA ILE A 36 -6.42 10.63 -8.90
C ILE A 36 -6.99 10.67 -10.33
N SER A 37 -8.30 10.57 -10.46
CA SER A 37 -8.99 10.69 -11.74
C SER A 37 -8.82 12.08 -12.36
N ALA A 38 -8.87 12.17 -13.69
CA ALA A 38 -8.71 13.42 -14.43
C ALA A 38 -9.74 14.51 -14.05
N ASP A 39 -10.89 14.12 -13.49
CA ASP A 39 -11.91 15.02 -12.95
C ASP A 39 -11.69 15.41 -11.48
N GLY A 40 -10.57 14.98 -10.88
CA GLY A 40 -10.21 15.21 -9.49
C GLY A 40 -10.96 14.30 -8.50
N GLY A 41 -11.69 13.29 -8.98
CA GLY A 41 -12.32 12.27 -8.14
C GLY A 41 -11.35 11.18 -7.73
N LEU A 42 -11.67 10.44 -6.66
CA LEU A 42 -10.96 9.23 -6.27
C LEU A 42 -11.45 8.05 -7.09
N PHE A 43 -10.56 7.09 -7.36
CA PHE A 43 -10.96 5.83 -7.94
C PHE A 43 -11.49 4.87 -6.87
N VAL A 44 -12.69 4.34 -7.11
CA VAL A 44 -13.32 3.32 -6.28
C VAL A 44 -13.67 2.10 -7.12
N PRO A 45 -13.59 0.88 -6.58
CA PRO A 45 -13.96 -0.32 -7.33
C PRO A 45 -15.43 -0.27 -7.73
N SER A 46 -15.76 -0.82 -8.89
CA SER A 46 -17.14 -0.87 -9.41
C SER A 46 -18.08 -1.71 -8.56
N GLU A 47 -17.51 -2.67 -7.83
CA GLU A 47 -18.20 -3.51 -6.86
C GLU A 47 -17.25 -3.92 -5.71
N ILE A 48 -17.81 -4.32 -4.58
CA ILE A 48 -17.04 -4.88 -3.47
C ILE A 48 -17.18 -6.40 -3.53
N PRO A 49 -16.09 -7.16 -3.81
CA PRO A 49 -16.14 -8.60 -3.89
C PRO A 49 -16.55 -9.24 -2.56
N SER A 50 -17.42 -10.23 -2.62
CA SER A 50 -17.79 -11.01 -1.44
C SER A 50 -16.72 -12.04 -1.08
N ILE A 51 -16.69 -12.41 0.20
CA ILE A 51 -15.86 -13.49 0.75
C ILE A 51 -16.78 -14.42 1.54
N THR A 52 -16.72 -15.72 1.23
CA THR A 52 -17.50 -16.74 1.92
C THR A 52 -16.83 -17.15 3.23
N MET A 53 -17.59 -17.77 4.13
CA MET A 53 -17.04 -18.33 5.38
C MET A 53 -16.01 -19.43 5.13
N ASP A 54 -16.14 -20.19 4.06
CA ASP A 54 -15.17 -21.25 3.72
C ASP A 54 -13.85 -20.64 3.22
N GLU A 55 -13.91 -19.56 2.42
CA GLU A 55 -12.73 -18.78 2.05
C GLU A 55 -12.04 -18.18 3.29
N ILE A 56 -12.80 -17.63 4.25
CA ILE A 56 -12.23 -17.11 5.51
C ILE A 56 -11.52 -18.22 6.29
N ARG A 57 -12.10 -19.41 6.39
CA ARG A 57 -11.46 -20.55 7.05
C ARG A 57 -10.15 -20.97 6.36
N GLN A 58 -10.11 -20.96 5.02
CA GLN A 58 -8.88 -21.23 4.28
C GLN A 58 -7.83 -20.14 4.52
N LEU A 59 -8.21 -18.87 4.44
CA LEU A 59 -7.33 -17.74 4.67
C LEU A 59 -6.71 -17.75 6.08
N SER A 60 -7.43 -18.27 7.10
CA SER A 60 -6.93 -18.31 8.47
C SER A 60 -5.67 -19.18 8.65
N THR A 61 -5.42 -20.12 7.74
CA THR A 61 -4.27 -21.03 7.77
C THR A 61 -3.10 -20.58 6.89
N MET A 62 -3.27 -19.50 6.15
CA MET A 62 -2.26 -18.98 5.22
C MET A 62 -1.32 -17.99 5.89
N ARG A 63 -0.12 -17.80 5.29
CA ARG A 63 0.77 -16.67 5.63
C ARG A 63 0.06 -15.35 5.33
N TYR A 64 0.47 -14.28 5.99
CA TYR A 64 -0.11 -12.94 5.77
C TYR A 64 -0.01 -12.50 4.29
N ALA A 65 1.17 -12.68 3.67
CA ALA A 65 1.38 -12.32 2.26
C ALA A 65 0.43 -13.07 1.30
N ASP A 66 0.15 -14.37 1.57
CA ASP A 66 -0.77 -15.17 0.75
C ASP A 66 -2.24 -14.75 0.96
N ARG A 67 -2.62 -14.40 2.20
CA ARG A 67 -3.94 -13.80 2.50
C ARG A 67 -4.13 -12.49 1.77
N ALA A 68 -3.11 -11.62 1.80
CA ALA A 68 -3.11 -10.35 1.09
C ALA A 68 -3.22 -10.56 -0.42
N ALA A 69 -2.44 -11.49 -0.99
CA ALA A 69 -2.50 -11.83 -2.41
C ALA A 69 -3.90 -12.29 -2.83
N TYR A 70 -4.54 -13.15 -2.01
CA TYR A 70 -5.91 -13.61 -2.26
C TYR A 70 -6.90 -12.45 -2.33
N ILE A 71 -6.82 -11.51 -1.39
CA ILE A 71 -7.69 -10.34 -1.35
C ILE A 71 -7.40 -9.40 -2.52
N PHE A 72 -6.12 -9.09 -2.78
CA PHE A 72 -5.75 -8.24 -3.91
C PHE A 72 -6.18 -8.82 -5.26
N ALA A 73 -6.13 -10.13 -5.45
CA ALA A 73 -6.58 -10.79 -6.69
C ALA A 73 -8.06 -10.55 -7.01
N LYS A 74 -8.91 -10.35 -5.98
CA LYS A 74 -10.32 -10.01 -6.17
C LYS A 74 -10.52 -8.58 -6.69
N TYR A 75 -9.58 -7.68 -6.41
CA TYR A 75 -9.65 -6.26 -6.81
C TYR A 75 -8.79 -5.94 -8.02
N LEU A 76 -7.62 -6.55 -8.16
CA LEU A 76 -6.63 -6.26 -9.19
C LEU A 76 -6.71 -7.30 -10.32
N THR A 77 -7.87 -7.43 -10.95
CA THR A 77 -8.16 -8.51 -11.91
C THR A 77 -7.36 -8.43 -13.21
N ASP A 78 -6.75 -7.31 -13.52
CA ASP A 78 -5.83 -7.11 -14.64
C ASP A 78 -4.36 -7.43 -14.29
N PHE A 79 -4.05 -7.72 -13.00
CA PHE A 79 -2.75 -8.23 -12.59
C PHE A 79 -2.73 -9.76 -12.67
N THR A 80 -1.59 -10.31 -13.03
CA THR A 80 -1.37 -11.76 -12.96
C THR A 80 -1.15 -12.20 -11.52
N GLU A 81 -1.42 -13.46 -11.23
CA GLU A 81 -1.15 -14.06 -9.92
C GLU A 81 0.32 -13.87 -9.50
N ALA A 82 1.26 -14.10 -10.41
CA ALA A 82 2.68 -13.90 -10.16
C ALA A 82 3.04 -12.44 -9.82
N GLU A 83 2.41 -11.46 -10.47
CA GLU A 83 2.61 -10.04 -10.15
C GLU A 83 2.08 -9.71 -8.76
N ILE A 84 0.90 -10.22 -8.39
CA ILE A 84 0.32 -9.99 -7.07
C ILE A 84 1.19 -10.62 -5.98
N HIS A 85 1.59 -11.88 -6.13
CA HIS A 85 2.47 -12.55 -5.18
C HIS A 85 3.82 -11.86 -5.07
N HIS A 86 4.40 -11.42 -6.18
CA HIS A 86 5.63 -10.62 -6.14
C HIS A 86 5.46 -9.37 -5.27
N CYS A 87 4.36 -8.63 -5.43
CA CYS A 87 4.09 -7.43 -4.64
C CYS A 87 3.90 -7.75 -3.15
N THR A 88 3.10 -8.76 -2.82
CA THR A 88 2.79 -9.09 -1.43
C THR A 88 3.96 -9.73 -0.69
N ASP A 89 4.71 -10.64 -1.32
CA ASP A 89 5.91 -11.26 -0.73
C ASP A 89 7.05 -10.24 -0.54
N SER A 90 7.17 -9.27 -1.46
CA SER A 90 8.15 -8.20 -1.34
C SER A 90 7.84 -7.24 -0.19
N ALA A 91 6.56 -7.03 0.09
CA ALA A 91 6.10 -6.09 1.11
C ALA A 91 5.98 -6.73 2.51
N TYR A 92 5.37 -7.92 2.58
CA TYR A 92 4.96 -8.54 3.84
C TYR A 92 5.87 -9.71 4.21
N ASN A 93 7.00 -9.38 4.81
CA ASN A 93 8.04 -10.34 5.21
C ASN A 93 8.80 -9.83 6.45
N THR A 94 9.59 -10.71 7.06
CA THR A 94 10.38 -10.42 8.28
C THR A 94 11.60 -9.50 8.08
N LYS A 95 11.87 -9.04 6.86
CA LYS A 95 12.85 -7.97 6.63
C LYS A 95 12.24 -6.59 6.88
N ALA A 96 10.93 -6.44 6.61
CA ALA A 96 10.17 -5.22 6.78
C ALA A 96 9.39 -5.20 8.11
N PHE A 97 8.93 -6.34 8.59
CA PHE A 97 8.12 -6.46 9.81
C PHE A 97 8.82 -7.32 10.85
N GLU A 98 8.59 -7.04 12.12
CA GLU A 98 9.23 -7.72 13.25
C GLU A 98 8.82 -9.19 13.38
N THR A 99 7.64 -9.56 12.89
CA THR A 99 7.06 -10.91 13.03
C THR A 99 6.53 -11.45 11.72
N ASP A 100 6.47 -12.79 11.60
CA ASP A 100 5.86 -13.48 10.46
C ASP A 100 4.35 -13.26 10.36
N ALA A 101 3.70 -12.90 11.47
CA ALA A 101 2.27 -12.61 11.49
C ALA A 101 1.94 -11.27 10.81
N ILE A 102 2.93 -10.37 10.67
CA ILE A 102 2.84 -9.02 10.11
C ILE A 102 1.92 -8.11 10.93
N ALA A 103 0.69 -8.54 11.20
CA ALA A 103 -0.28 -7.91 12.06
C ALA A 103 -0.75 -8.94 13.09
N GLU A 104 -0.26 -8.83 14.31
CA GLU A 104 -0.60 -9.74 15.39
C GLU A 104 -1.95 -9.40 16.01
N ILE A 105 -2.54 -10.39 16.66
CA ILE A 105 -3.77 -10.22 17.43
C ILE A 105 -3.50 -10.67 18.84
N SER A 106 -3.53 -9.74 19.78
CA SER A 106 -3.43 -10.02 21.22
C SER A 106 -4.82 -10.17 21.83
N HIS A 107 -4.99 -11.20 22.62
CA HIS A 107 -6.20 -11.35 23.44
C HIS A 107 -6.04 -10.53 24.72
N LEU A 108 -6.99 -9.65 25.00
CA LEU A 108 -6.97 -8.80 26.19
C LEU A 108 -7.81 -9.42 27.33
N PHE A 109 -9.11 -9.57 27.13
CA PHE A 109 -10.07 -10.16 28.07
C PHE A 109 -11.41 -10.44 27.38
N ASP A 110 -12.17 -11.39 27.90
CA ASP A 110 -13.59 -11.67 27.56
C ASP A 110 -14.03 -11.41 26.11
N GLY A 111 -13.36 -12.06 25.15
CA GLY A 111 -13.70 -11.90 23.72
C GLY A 111 -13.22 -10.59 23.10
N THR A 112 -12.44 -9.78 23.83
CA THR A 112 -11.82 -8.54 23.34
C THR A 112 -10.41 -8.81 22.85
N TYR A 113 -10.11 -8.37 21.64
CA TYR A 113 -8.83 -8.57 20.99
C TYR A 113 -8.28 -7.22 20.51
N MET A 114 -6.95 -7.10 20.49
CA MET A 114 -6.21 -5.97 19.93
C MET A 114 -5.55 -6.41 18.63
N LEU A 115 -5.83 -5.70 17.54
CA LEU A 115 -5.07 -5.84 16.30
C LEU A 115 -3.87 -4.90 16.35
N GLU A 116 -2.68 -5.49 16.34
CA GLU A 116 -1.42 -4.77 16.49
C GLU A 116 -0.86 -4.35 15.12
N LEU A 117 -0.83 -3.06 14.85
CA LEU A 117 -0.39 -2.51 13.56
C LEU A 117 0.92 -1.71 13.65
N TRP A 118 1.71 -1.93 14.70
CA TRP A 118 2.97 -1.22 14.94
C TRP A 118 4.23 -2.04 14.69
N HIS A 119 4.12 -3.28 14.22
CA HIS A 119 5.25 -4.17 13.96
C HIS A 119 5.99 -3.88 12.64
N GLY A 120 5.59 -2.84 11.92
CA GLY A 120 6.25 -2.39 10.70
C GLY A 120 7.45 -1.47 10.95
N PRO A 121 8.20 -1.11 9.89
CA PRO A 121 9.47 -0.40 10.00
C PRO A 121 9.36 1.01 10.59
N THR A 122 8.18 1.62 10.60
CA THR A 122 7.98 2.95 11.17
C THR A 122 7.09 2.95 12.42
N CYS A 123 6.70 1.76 12.89
CA CYS A 123 5.79 1.55 14.01
C CYS A 123 4.42 2.24 13.85
N ALA A 124 4.01 2.49 12.62
CA ALA A 124 2.74 3.12 12.29
C ALA A 124 1.88 2.19 11.44
N PHE A 125 0.55 2.22 11.65
CA PHE A 125 -0.39 1.40 10.86
C PHE A 125 -0.28 1.64 9.35
N LYS A 126 0.27 2.78 8.95
CA LYS A 126 0.49 3.15 7.55
C LYS A 126 1.48 2.24 6.83
N ASP A 127 2.35 1.56 7.56
CA ASP A 127 3.27 0.57 7.01
C ASP A 127 2.53 -0.54 6.27
N MET A 128 1.33 -0.92 6.76
CA MET A 128 0.51 -1.95 6.13
C MET A 128 0.18 -1.63 4.66
N ALA A 129 -0.02 -0.36 4.32
CA ALA A 129 -0.31 0.07 2.96
C ALA A 129 0.94 0.54 2.21
N LEU A 130 1.82 1.30 2.89
CA LEU A 130 2.94 1.96 2.22
C LEU A 130 4.11 1.02 1.92
N GLN A 131 4.20 -0.14 2.57
CA GLN A 131 5.18 -1.17 2.19
C GLN A 131 4.80 -1.90 0.88
N VAL A 132 3.51 -2.03 0.55
CA VAL A 132 3.07 -2.73 -0.67
C VAL A 132 2.84 -1.79 -1.85
N LEU A 133 2.48 -0.53 -1.60
CA LEU A 133 2.17 0.45 -2.64
C LEU A 133 3.27 0.61 -3.71
N PRO A 134 4.57 0.69 -3.36
CA PRO A 134 5.64 0.85 -4.34
C PRO A 134 5.68 -0.29 -5.37
N TYR A 135 5.45 -1.50 -4.93
CA TYR A 135 5.47 -2.69 -5.80
C TYR A 135 4.28 -2.71 -6.76
N PHE A 136 3.07 -2.42 -6.27
CA PHE A 136 1.90 -2.30 -7.16
C PHE A 136 2.04 -1.14 -8.12
N LEU A 137 2.56 0.00 -7.67
CA LEU A 137 2.74 1.18 -8.52
C LEU A 137 3.75 0.92 -9.64
N THR A 138 4.91 0.37 -9.33
CA THR A 138 5.93 0.04 -10.33
C THR A 138 5.47 -1.05 -11.29
N THR A 139 4.71 -2.03 -10.82
CA THR A 139 4.10 -3.06 -11.66
C THR A 139 3.04 -2.45 -12.59
N ALA A 140 2.16 -1.58 -12.08
CA ALA A 140 1.15 -0.89 -12.88
C ALA A 140 1.78 -0.04 -14.00
N VAL A 141 2.82 0.72 -13.68
CA VAL A 141 3.56 1.55 -14.66
C VAL A 141 4.20 0.69 -15.75
N LYS A 142 4.79 -0.47 -15.38
CA LYS A 142 5.31 -1.44 -16.37
C LYS A 142 4.21 -2.01 -17.26
N LYS A 143 3.07 -2.41 -16.67
CA LYS A 143 1.91 -2.93 -17.43
C LYS A 143 1.36 -1.94 -18.43
N LYS A 144 1.36 -0.67 -18.08
CA LYS A 144 0.89 0.42 -18.96
C LYS A 144 1.96 0.91 -19.94
N ALA A 145 3.14 0.28 -19.96
CA ALA A 145 4.28 0.68 -20.77
C ALA A 145 4.61 2.18 -20.64
N LEU A 146 4.38 2.75 -19.46
CA LEU A 146 4.67 4.14 -19.17
C LEU A 146 6.18 4.26 -18.97
N ASN A 147 6.90 4.68 -20.01
CA ASN A 147 8.35 4.88 -19.94
C ASN A 147 8.68 6.21 -19.23
N LYS A 148 8.25 6.33 -17.97
CA LYS A 148 8.40 7.54 -17.14
C LYS A 148 8.92 7.16 -15.77
N LYS A 149 9.76 8.03 -15.21
CA LYS A 149 10.16 7.96 -13.81
C LYS A 149 8.98 8.38 -12.93
N ILE A 150 8.76 7.65 -11.85
CA ILE A 150 7.72 7.97 -10.88
C ILE A 150 8.32 8.90 -9.83
N VAL A 151 7.71 10.05 -9.63
CA VAL A 151 8.08 10.98 -8.55
C VAL A 151 6.91 11.08 -7.57
N ILE A 152 7.16 10.67 -6.33
CA ILE A 152 6.18 10.73 -5.24
C ILE A 152 6.42 12.01 -4.46
N LEU A 153 5.42 12.89 -4.42
CA LEU A 153 5.45 14.11 -3.63
C LEU A 153 4.52 13.93 -2.42
N VAL A 154 5.05 14.10 -1.23
CA VAL A 154 4.30 13.96 0.02
C VAL A 154 4.41 15.23 0.83
N ALA A 155 3.29 15.86 1.15
CA ALA A 155 3.20 16.91 2.16
C ALA A 155 2.61 16.31 3.44
N THR A 156 3.32 16.38 4.55
CA THR A 156 2.94 15.68 5.77
C THR A 156 3.46 16.37 7.01
N SER A 157 2.72 16.21 8.10
CA SER A 157 3.14 16.64 9.44
C SER A 157 3.57 15.48 10.34
N GLY A 158 3.67 14.23 9.83
CA GLY A 158 3.97 13.10 10.72
C GLY A 158 4.18 11.76 10.02
N ASP A 159 3.55 10.72 10.56
CA ASP A 159 3.78 9.29 10.28
C ASP A 159 3.66 8.89 8.80
N THR A 160 2.78 9.56 8.04
CA THR A 160 2.59 9.26 6.61
C THR A 160 3.86 9.51 5.81
N GLY A 161 4.56 10.61 6.08
CA GLY A 161 5.82 10.93 5.38
C GLY A 161 6.90 9.92 5.69
N LYS A 162 7.06 9.53 6.97
CA LYS A 162 8.04 8.53 7.36
C LYS A 162 7.76 7.17 6.74
N ALA A 163 6.50 6.71 6.80
CA ALA A 163 6.12 5.43 6.22
C ALA A 163 6.28 5.42 4.68
N ALA A 164 5.99 6.55 4.01
CA ALA A 164 6.22 6.67 2.57
C ALA A 164 7.72 6.67 2.22
N LEU A 165 8.55 7.42 2.97
CA LEU A 165 10.01 7.40 2.77
C LEU A 165 10.57 5.99 2.90
N ASP A 166 10.14 5.24 3.92
CA ASP A 166 10.62 3.89 4.15
C ASP A 166 10.16 2.92 3.04
N GLY A 167 8.87 2.96 2.68
CA GLY A 167 8.30 2.08 1.65
C GLY A 167 8.85 2.30 0.25
N PHE A 168 9.17 3.56 -0.12
CA PHE A 168 9.72 3.90 -1.43
C PHE A 168 11.26 3.92 -1.47
N LYS A 169 11.92 3.77 -0.33
CA LYS A 169 13.36 3.76 -0.23
C LYS A 169 13.97 2.70 -1.16
N ASP A 170 14.90 3.14 -2.01
CA ASP A 170 15.66 2.29 -2.95
C ASP A 170 14.79 1.44 -3.91
N VAL A 171 13.51 1.80 -4.10
CA VAL A 171 12.64 1.15 -5.09
C VAL A 171 13.00 1.64 -6.48
N PRO A 172 13.46 0.75 -7.40
CA PRO A 172 13.91 1.15 -8.72
C PRO A 172 12.82 1.86 -9.54
N GLY A 173 13.18 2.93 -10.23
CA GLY A 173 12.26 3.70 -11.07
C GLY A 173 11.39 4.71 -10.32
N THR A 174 11.62 4.86 -9.01
CA THR A 174 10.90 5.84 -8.18
C THR A 174 11.85 6.87 -7.59
N GLU A 175 11.32 8.06 -7.32
CA GLU A 175 11.89 9.07 -6.43
C GLU A 175 10.83 9.53 -5.47
N ILE A 176 11.20 9.83 -4.23
CA ILE A 176 10.28 10.38 -3.24
C ILE A 176 10.84 11.65 -2.64
N LEU A 177 9.99 12.67 -2.57
CA LEU A 177 10.29 13.95 -1.93
C LEU A 177 9.20 14.25 -0.90
N VAL A 178 9.60 14.35 0.37
CA VAL A 178 8.70 14.66 1.47
C VAL A 178 8.90 16.08 1.95
N PHE A 179 7.82 16.84 1.96
CA PHE A 179 7.76 18.17 2.55
C PHE A 179 7.12 18.09 3.93
N TYR A 180 7.75 18.66 4.93
CA TYR A 180 7.18 18.73 6.28
C TYR A 180 7.37 20.14 6.87
N PRO A 181 6.42 20.64 7.71
CA PRO A 181 6.51 21.96 8.30
C PRO A 181 7.55 22.00 9.42
N GLU A 182 8.15 23.17 9.62
CA GLU A 182 9.09 23.38 10.73
C GLU A 182 8.41 23.28 12.08
N GLU A 183 7.19 23.79 12.18
CA GLU A 183 6.37 23.72 13.39
C GLU A 183 5.25 22.68 13.28
N GLY A 184 4.72 22.25 14.43
CA GLY A 184 3.62 21.27 14.48
C GLY A 184 4.03 19.81 14.31
N VAL A 185 5.33 19.51 14.20
CA VAL A 185 5.88 18.16 14.10
C VAL A 185 6.71 17.87 15.34
N SER A 186 6.49 16.72 15.98
CA SER A 186 7.24 16.34 17.17
C SER A 186 8.75 16.18 16.88
N PRO A 187 9.64 16.37 17.87
CA PRO A 187 11.09 16.14 17.69
C PRO A 187 11.41 14.73 17.20
N MET A 188 10.67 13.72 17.63
CA MET A 188 10.82 12.34 17.18
C MET A 188 10.48 12.19 15.69
N GLN A 189 9.33 12.71 15.26
CA GLN A 189 8.92 12.67 13.85
C GLN A 189 9.88 13.45 12.94
N LYS A 190 10.36 14.63 13.39
CA LYS A 190 11.41 15.36 12.64
C LYS A 190 12.66 14.49 12.47
N ARG A 191 13.10 13.82 13.52
CA ARG A 191 14.26 12.94 13.45
C ARG A 191 14.01 11.77 12.50
N GLN A 192 12.86 11.11 12.60
CA GLN A 192 12.49 10.00 11.73
C GLN A 192 12.44 10.38 10.24
N MET A 193 12.04 11.60 9.90
CA MET A 193 12.03 12.09 8.50
C MET A 193 13.42 12.49 8.00
N ARG A 194 14.33 12.93 8.87
CA ARG A 194 15.67 13.40 8.51
C ARG A 194 16.74 12.32 8.46
N THR A 195 16.46 11.14 8.96
CA THR A 195 17.42 10.03 9.05
C THR A 195 17.30 8.95 7.96
N PRO A 196 16.26 8.90 7.09
CA PRO A 196 16.23 7.89 6.04
C PRO A 196 17.41 8.08 5.09
N GLU A 197 18.17 7.00 4.90
CA GLU A 197 19.25 6.91 3.93
C GLU A 197 18.73 6.13 2.72
N GLY A 198 18.88 6.66 1.51
CA GLY A 198 18.47 6.01 0.27
C GLY A 198 18.86 6.86 -0.92
N GLY A 199 19.15 6.22 -2.05
CA GLY A 199 19.60 6.91 -3.26
C GLY A 199 18.50 7.72 -3.97
N ASN A 200 17.24 7.47 -3.61
CA ASN A 200 16.06 8.03 -4.28
C ASN A 200 15.14 8.81 -3.33
N VAL A 201 15.60 9.14 -2.12
CA VAL A 201 14.79 9.82 -1.11
C VAL A 201 15.27 11.27 -0.91
N GLY A 202 14.32 12.19 -0.81
CA GLY A 202 14.58 13.58 -0.49
C GLY A 202 13.60 14.10 0.57
N VAL A 203 14.08 15.00 1.41
CA VAL A 203 13.26 15.61 2.46
C VAL A 203 13.47 17.13 2.45
N CYS A 204 12.38 17.87 2.45
CA CYS A 204 12.38 19.32 2.42
C CYS A 204 11.64 19.88 3.63
N LEU A 205 12.35 20.71 4.42
CA LEU A 205 11.72 21.49 5.48
C LEU A 205 11.02 22.70 4.87
N SER A 206 9.76 22.89 5.22
CA SER A 206 8.98 24.04 4.78
C SER A 206 8.79 25.04 5.92
N LEU A 207 9.02 26.30 5.62
CA LEU A 207 8.78 27.42 6.54
C LEU A 207 7.37 28.02 6.38
N ILE A 208 6.56 27.48 5.46
CA ILE A 208 5.19 27.90 5.18
C ILE A 208 4.24 26.72 5.41
N HIS A 209 2.96 26.98 5.69
CA HIS A 209 1.96 25.92 5.75
C HIS A 209 1.82 25.25 4.39
N ILE A 210 2.09 23.95 4.33
CA ILE A 210 2.01 23.14 3.10
C ILE A 210 0.62 22.51 2.97
N SER A 211 -0.09 22.37 4.06
CA SER A 211 -1.43 21.80 4.09
C SER A 211 -2.42 22.84 4.57
N GLU A 212 -3.23 23.35 3.68
CA GLU A 212 -4.50 23.97 4.02
C GLU A 212 -5.48 22.85 4.44
N PRO A 213 -6.34 23.11 5.43
CA PRO A 213 -7.34 22.14 5.88
C PRO A 213 -8.41 21.85 4.82
#